data_db52995e6ddcb98d4677b75ab305d182
#
_entry.id   db52995e6ddcb98d4677b75ab305d182
#
_cell.length_a   1.000
_cell.length_b   1.000
_cell.length_c   1.000
_cell.angle_alpha   90.00
_cell.angle_beta   90.00
_cell.angle_gamma   90.00
#
_symmetry.space_group_name_H-M   'P 1'
#
loop_
_entity.id
_entity.type
_entity.pdbx_description
1 polymer ?
#
loop_
_entity_poly.entity_id
_entity_poly.type
_entity_poly.pdbx_seq_one_letter_code
_entity_poly.pdbx_strand_id
1 'polypeptide(L)'
;MLRLILLALLLAAPGWANTNLPPAAPLQPSPAFPPRGPEQARGALVWLHGAYDTAARPPPPEPTWVRHAASHGYDIWRFDRTPGQDPLAAGGEKLAASLTALRAGGYQRILVAGHSRGAWIALTVLSHPGLADGVAAFSPAAHGTSAERQPQALADFDALMHAAGHAPNTRLVIALFADDPLDPGPQAREDMIRELGRKQAIKLQPIFQPDQPRGHDGVYDPAFDRLFGARIVHFLDPDAKRVSPVQPARP
;
A
#
# COMPACT_ATOMS: atom_id res chain seq x y z
N MET A 1 13.85 -28.66 62.08
CA MET A 1 13.08 -27.52 61.55
C MET A 1 13.48 -27.30 60.12
N LEU A 2 12.71 -27.84 59.17
CA LEU A 2 12.99 -27.78 57.73
C LEU A 2 12.07 -26.69 57.15
N ARG A 3 12.67 -25.60 56.62
CA ARG A 3 11.94 -24.53 55.92
C ARG A 3 11.82 -24.87 54.45
N LEU A 4 10.63 -25.20 54.00
CA LEU A 4 10.28 -25.27 52.57
C LEU A 4 10.21 -23.84 52.02
N ILE A 5 11.04 -23.57 51.04
CA ILE A 5 10.94 -22.36 50.21
C ILE A 5 10.09 -22.75 48.96
N LEU A 6 8.87 -22.23 48.93
CA LEU A 6 7.99 -22.34 47.75
C LEU A 6 8.45 -21.32 46.72
N LEU A 7 9.01 -21.80 45.63
CA LEU A 7 9.36 -20.96 44.45
C LEU A 7 8.12 -20.86 43.59
N ALA A 8 7.44 -19.71 43.61
CA ALA A 8 6.33 -19.43 42.73
C ALA A 8 6.87 -19.02 41.38
N LEU A 9 6.77 -19.90 40.39
CA LEU A 9 6.96 -19.57 38.99
C LEU A 9 5.79 -18.69 38.49
N LEU A 10 6.00 -17.41 38.41
CA LEU A 10 5.13 -16.50 37.66
C LEU A 10 5.32 -16.79 36.15
N LEU A 11 4.42 -17.56 35.61
CA LEU A 11 4.24 -17.65 34.16
C LEU A 11 3.71 -16.29 33.67
N ALA A 12 4.60 -15.47 33.14
CA ALA A 12 4.22 -14.28 32.41
C ALA A 12 3.47 -14.73 31.14
N ALA A 13 2.16 -14.55 31.13
CA ALA A 13 1.36 -14.66 29.93
C ALA A 13 1.91 -13.65 28.89
N PRO A 14 2.01 -14.03 27.60
CA PRO A 14 2.40 -13.08 26.59
C PRO A 14 1.40 -11.94 26.59
N GLY A 15 1.86 -10.75 26.95
CA GLY A 15 1.07 -9.53 26.98
C GLY A 15 0.66 -9.13 25.57
N TRP A 16 -0.47 -9.65 25.14
CA TRP A 16 -1.26 -9.07 24.06
C TRP A 16 -1.96 -7.85 24.66
N ALA A 17 -1.44 -6.72 24.39
CA ALA A 17 -2.14 -5.46 24.43
C ALA A 17 -1.30 -4.36 25.04
N ASN A 18 -0.70 -3.59 24.21
CA ASN A 18 -0.84 -2.15 24.36
C ASN A 18 -0.97 -1.54 22.97
N THR A 19 -2.06 -1.82 22.31
CA THR A 19 -2.53 -1.04 21.16
C THR A 19 -3.30 0.17 21.68
N ASN A 20 -2.67 1.01 22.49
CA ASN A 20 -3.09 2.40 22.63
C ASN A 20 -2.64 3.19 21.40
N LEU A 21 -2.93 2.65 20.21
CA LEU A 21 -3.00 3.46 19.02
C LEU A 21 -4.29 4.28 19.13
N PRO A 22 -4.23 5.62 19.08
CA PRO A 22 -5.44 6.41 18.98
C PRO A 22 -6.24 5.88 17.77
N PRO A 23 -7.57 5.96 17.79
CA PRO A 23 -8.41 5.46 16.71
C PRO A 23 -8.15 6.27 15.43
N ALA A 24 -7.05 6.02 14.78
CA ALA A 24 -6.79 6.47 13.43
C ALA A 24 -7.58 5.54 12.51
N ALA A 25 -8.92 5.68 12.50
CA ALA A 25 -9.72 5.16 11.42
C ALA A 25 -9.05 5.65 10.12
N PRO A 26 -8.87 4.85 9.13
CA PRO A 26 -9.51 3.61 8.69
C PRO A 26 -8.55 2.41 8.54
N LEU A 27 -7.42 2.38 9.25
CA LEU A 27 -6.44 1.32 9.12
C LEU A 27 -6.85 0.08 9.91
N GLN A 28 -7.02 -1.05 9.22
CA GLN A 28 -7.41 -2.34 9.82
C GLN A 28 -6.52 -3.47 9.32
N PRO A 29 -6.23 -4.49 10.13
CA PRO A 29 -5.57 -5.69 9.63
C PRO A 29 -6.41 -6.33 8.53
N SER A 30 -5.75 -6.88 7.51
CA SER A 30 -6.45 -7.68 6.51
C SER A 30 -7.04 -8.94 7.14
N PRO A 31 -8.32 -9.24 6.90
CA PRO A 31 -8.90 -10.49 7.39
C PRO A 31 -8.32 -11.74 6.70
N ALA A 32 -7.77 -11.58 5.50
CA ALA A 32 -7.15 -12.68 4.75
C ALA A 32 -5.73 -13.03 5.24
N PHE A 33 -5.06 -12.09 5.91
CA PHE A 33 -3.66 -12.23 6.34
C PHE A 33 -3.51 -11.75 7.79
N PRO A 34 -3.74 -12.62 8.79
CA PRO A 34 -3.60 -12.26 10.19
C PRO A 34 -2.22 -11.67 10.49
N PRO A 35 -2.13 -10.51 11.16
CA PRO A 35 -0.86 -9.86 11.42
C PRO A 35 -0.03 -10.65 12.43
N ARG A 36 1.28 -10.63 12.26
CA ARG A 36 2.27 -11.23 13.18
C ARG A 36 2.75 -10.24 14.24
N GLY A 37 2.55 -8.96 13.97
CA GLY A 37 3.07 -7.85 14.78
C GLY A 37 4.48 -7.41 14.36
N PRO A 38 4.86 -6.17 14.73
CA PRO A 38 6.08 -5.51 14.26
C PRO A 38 7.37 -6.25 14.65
N GLU A 39 7.37 -7.02 15.72
CA GLU A 39 8.54 -7.79 16.18
C GLU A 39 8.83 -9.03 15.30
N GLN A 40 7.81 -9.59 14.67
CA GLN A 40 7.91 -10.81 13.86
C GLN A 40 7.73 -10.56 12.37
N ALA A 41 7.06 -9.47 12.02
CA ALA A 41 6.88 -9.10 10.65
C ALA A 41 8.12 -8.42 10.09
N ARG A 42 8.41 -8.65 8.81
CA ARG A 42 9.41 -7.90 8.06
C ARG A 42 9.05 -6.42 7.95
N GLY A 43 7.77 -6.11 7.91
CA GLY A 43 7.22 -4.79 7.76
C GLY A 43 5.71 -4.83 7.63
N ALA A 44 5.12 -3.70 7.26
CA ALA A 44 3.72 -3.57 6.93
C ALA A 44 3.53 -3.22 5.46
N LEU A 45 2.54 -3.81 4.79
CA LEU A 45 2.02 -3.35 3.50
C LEU A 45 0.61 -2.82 3.72
N VAL A 46 0.38 -1.55 3.39
CA VAL A 46 -0.91 -0.89 3.49
C VAL A 46 -1.56 -0.85 2.12
N TRP A 47 -2.71 -1.52 1.97
CA TRP A 47 -3.50 -1.53 0.74
C TRP A 47 -4.64 -0.50 0.79
N LEU A 48 -4.74 0.32 -0.25
CA LEU A 48 -5.79 1.32 -0.44
C LEU A 48 -6.70 0.93 -1.62
N HIS A 49 -7.96 0.66 -1.33
CA HIS A 49 -8.97 0.36 -2.36
C HIS A 49 -9.27 1.57 -3.25
N GLY A 50 -9.87 1.34 -4.43
CA GLY A 50 -10.39 2.37 -5.32
C GLY A 50 -11.54 3.17 -4.70
N ALA A 51 -12.10 4.12 -5.45
CA ALA A 51 -13.35 4.77 -5.06
C ALA A 51 -14.47 3.72 -5.02
N TYR A 52 -15.39 3.85 -4.06
CA TYR A 52 -16.58 3.04 -4.06
C TYR A 52 -17.78 3.84 -3.56
N ASP A 53 -18.93 3.62 -4.21
CA ASP A 53 -20.04 4.58 -4.17
C ASP A 53 -21.03 4.36 -3.03
N THR A 54 -20.96 3.26 -2.30
CA THR A 54 -22.02 2.97 -1.35
C THR A 54 -21.51 2.56 0.02
N ALA A 55 -22.03 3.24 1.05
CA ALA A 55 -21.88 2.79 2.43
C ALA A 55 -22.45 1.39 2.70
N ALA A 56 -23.19 0.81 1.74
CA ALA A 56 -23.84 -0.49 1.84
C ALA A 56 -22.98 -1.68 1.40
N ARG A 57 -21.81 -1.43 0.79
CA ARG A 57 -20.90 -2.49 0.37
C ARG A 57 -19.59 -2.40 1.10
N PRO A 58 -19.03 -3.52 1.58
CA PRO A 58 -17.67 -3.50 2.10
C PRO A 58 -16.69 -3.09 0.99
N PRO A 59 -15.56 -2.45 1.34
CA PRO A 59 -14.49 -2.18 0.39
C PRO A 59 -14.06 -3.47 -0.32
N PRO A 60 -13.68 -3.40 -1.61
CA PRO A 60 -13.21 -4.58 -2.33
C PRO A 60 -12.02 -5.21 -1.59
N PRO A 61 -11.87 -6.54 -1.66
CA PRO A 61 -10.72 -7.22 -1.07
C PRO A 61 -9.42 -6.78 -1.75
N GLU A 62 -8.30 -7.07 -1.13
CA GLU A 62 -6.98 -6.88 -1.71
C GLU A 62 -6.82 -7.76 -2.96
N PRO A 63 -6.14 -7.27 -4.01
CA PRO A 63 -5.85 -8.08 -5.19
C PRO A 63 -4.89 -9.23 -4.84
N THR A 64 -4.94 -10.29 -5.63
CA THR A 64 -4.24 -11.56 -5.34
C THR A 64 -2.72 -11.40 -5.23
N TRP A 65 -2.11 -10.42 -5.92
CA TRP A 65 -0.67 -10.20 -5.84
C TRP A 65 -0.17 -9.82 -4.42
N VAL A 66 -1.02 -9.29 -3.56
CA VAL A 66 -0.68 -8.93 -2.17
C VAL A 66 -0.19 -10.13 -1.38
N ARG A 67 -0.63 -11.36 -1.73
CA ARG A 67 -0.12 -12.61 -1.15
C ARG A 67 1.41 -12.77 -1.24
N HIS A 68 2.03 -12.17 -2.26
CA HIS A 68 3.49 -12.21 -2.37
C HIS A 68 4.15 -11.41 -1.24
N ALA A 69 3.61 -10.23 -0.89
CA ALA A 69 4.11 -9.49 0.26
C ALA A 69 3.92 -10.27 1.58
N ALA A 70 2.73 -10.86 1.78
CA ALA A 70 2.47 -11.72 2.94
C ALA A 70 3.45 -12.90 3.02
N SER A 71 3.77 -13.55 1.87
CA SER A 71 4.74 -14.65 1.81
C SER A 71 6.18 -14.22 2.05
N HIS A 72 6.47 -12.94 1.96
CA HIS A 72 7.77 -12.34 2.31
C HIS A 72 7.79 -11.76 3.73
N GLY A 73 6.77 -12.03 4.53
CA GLY A 73 6.74 -11.69 5.94
C GLY A 73 6.12 -10.33 6.26
N TYR A 74 5.49 -9.68 5.30
CA TYR A 74 4.77 -8.44 5.55
C TYR A 74 3.43 -8.71 6.21
N ASP A 75 3.07 -7.91 7.22
CA ASP A 75 1.72 -7.80 7.71
C ASP A 75 0.91 -6.94 6.74
N ILE A 76 -0.29 -7.40 6.40
CA ILE A 76 -1.14 -6.73 5.44
C ILE A 76 -2.19 -5.91 6.19
N TRP A 77 -2.22 -4.64 5.90
CA TRP A 77 -3.17 -3.67 6.45
C TRP A 77 -4.03 -3.10 5.34
N ARG A 78 -5.30 -2.84 5.65
CA ARG A 78 -6.25 -2.20 4.75
C ARG A 78 -6.48 -0.78 5.21
N PHE A 79 -6.48 0.15 4.27
CA PHE A 79 -6.89 1.52 4.49
C PHE A 79 -8.30 1.70 3.93
N ASP A 80 -9.30 1.36 4.76
CA ASP A 80 -10.71 1.33 4.36
C ASP A 80 -11.35 2.70 4.60
N ARG A 81 -11.59 3.43 3.51
CA ARG A 81 -12.22 4.76 3.53
C ARG A 81 -13.73 4.65 3.45
N THR A 82 -14.44 5.48 4.21
CA THR A 82 -15.86 5.73 3.98
C THR A 82 -16.04 6.80 2.89
N PRO A 83 -17.20 6.89 2.20
CA PRO A 83 -17.44 7.92 1.19
C PRO A 83 -17.20 9.34 1.70
N GLY A 84 -17.54 9.64 2.96
CA GLY A 84 -17.26 10.94 3.59
C GLY A 84 -15.79 11.20 3.91
N GLN A 85 -14.94 10.18 3.86
CA GLN A 85 -13.49 10.25 4.14
C GLN A 85 -12.66 10.20 2.85
N ASP A 86 -13.30 10.23 1.68
CA ASP A 86 -12.69 10.03 0.38
C ASP A 86 -12.16 11.31 -0.35
N PRO A 87 -12.34 12.56 0.15
CA PRO A 87 -11.62 13.70 -0.43
C PRO A 87 -10.10 13.45 -0.41
N LEU A 88 -9.43 13.72 -1.53
CA LEU A 88 -8.02 13.34 -1.73
C LEU A 88 -7.08 13.91 -0.66
N ALA A 89 -7.23 15.19 -0.33
CA ALA A 89 -6.40 15.83 0.69
C ALA A 89 -6.59 15.16 2.07
N ALA A 90 -7.84 15.01 2.50
CA ALA A 90 -8.15 14.36 3.78
C ALA A 90 -7.70 12.89 3.81
N GLY A 91 -7.82 12.18 2.68
CA GLY A 91 -7.31 10.82 2.53
C GLY A 91 -5.80 10.73 2.67
N GLY A 92 -5.07 11.66 2.06
CA GLY A 92 -3.60 11.77 2.16
C GLY A 92 -3.13 12.06 3.59
N GLU A 93 -3.73 13.02 4.27
CA GLU A 93 -3.41 13.36 5.66
C GLU A 93 -3.66 12.18 6.61
N LYS A 94 -4.80 11.49 6.47
CA LYS A 94 -5.11 10.31 7.26
C LYS A 94 -4.18 9.16 6.99
N LEU A 95 -3.80 8.95 5.73
CA LEU A 95 -2.80 7.95 5.38
C LEU A 95 -1.47 8.27 6.06
N ALA A 96 -0.97 9.50 5.93
CA ALA A 96 0.28 9.93 6.56
C ALA A 96 0.26 9.70 8.09
N ALA A 97 -0.83 10.07 8.76
CA ALA A 97 -1.01 9.82 10.19
C ALA A 97 -1.01 8.30 10.52
N SER A 98 -1.65 7.49 9.69
CA SER A 98 -1.69 6.03 9.86
C SER A 98 -0.31 5.39 9.70
N LEU A 99 0.47 5.83 8.71
CA LEU A 99 1.84 5.34 8.50
C LEU A 99 2.76 5.76 9.66
N THR A 100 2.60 6.98 10.16
CA THR A 100 3.31 7.47 11.36
C THR A 100 3.00 6.57 12.56
N ALA A 101 1.74 6.20 12.75
CA ALA A 101 1.33 5.30 13.82
C ALA A 101 1.93 3.88 13.67
N LEU A 102 1.98 3.33 12.44
CA LEU A 102 2.66 2.05 12.20
C LEU A 102 4.16 2.12 12.52
N ARG A 103 4.84 3.22 12.14
CA ARG A 103 6.25 3.44 12.52
C ARG A 103 6.42 3.49 14.04
N ALA A 104 5.59 4.27 14.72
CA ALA A 104 5.60 4.38 16.18
C ALA A 104 5.28 3.05 16.86
N GLY A 105 4.44 2.22 16.22
CA GLY A 105 4.10 0.86 16.65
C GLY A 105 5.21 -0.16 16.42
N GLY A 106 6.36 0.24 15.80
CA GLY A 106 7.55 -0.60 15.69
C GLY A 106 7.80 -1.20 14.29
N TYR A 107 6.94 -0.97 13.29
CA TYR A 107 7.20 -1.45 11.94
C TYR A 107 8.39 -0.70 11.31
N GLN A 108 9.48 -1.42 11.07
CA GLN A 108 10.72 -0.86 10.52
C GLN A 108 10.65 -0.60 9.02
N ARG A 109 9.78 -1.31 8.30
CA ARG A 109 9.57 -1.17 6.86
C ARG A 109 8.09 -1.03 6.56
N ILE A 110 7.74 -0.03 5.75
CA ILE A 110 6.35 0.23 5.36
C ILE A 110 6.27 0.35 3.84
N LEU A 111 5.45 -0.49 3.24
CA LEU A 111 5.04 -0.43 1.85
C LEU A 111 3.62 0.09 1.76
N VAL A 112 3.34 0.90 0.77
CA VAL A 112 2.00 1.43 0.50
C VAL A 112 1.60 1.05 -0.91
N ALA A 113 0.41 0.52 -1.09
CA ALA A 113 -0.08 0.17 -2.41
C ALA A 113 -1.55 0.53 -2.56
N GLY A 114 -1.95 0.96 -3.75
CA GLY A 114 -3.34 1.31 -3.97
C GLY A 114 -3.79 1.22 -5.42
N HIS A 115 -5.10 1.18 -5.61
CA HIS A 115 -5.76 1.16 -6.90
C HIS A 115 -6.64 2.41 -7.07
N SER A 116 -6.71 2.95 -8.30
CA SER A 116 -7.61 4.06 -8.64
C SER A 116 -7.43 5.27 -7.71
N ARG A 117 -8.48 5.71 -7.02
CA ARG A 117 -8.40 6.75 -5.99
C ARG A 117 -7.44 6.39 -4.85
N GLY A 118 -7.38 5.12 -4.46
CA GLY A 118 -6.40 4.64 -3.48
C GLY A 118 -4.96 4.76 -3.98
N ALA A 119 -4.71 4.54 -5.27
CA ALA A 119 -3.40 4.76 -5.87
C ALA A 119 -3.01 6.24 -5.86
N TRP A 120 -3.97 7.13 -6.15
CA TRP A 120 -3.75 8.57 -6.08
C TRP A 120 -3.36 9.01 -4.67
N ILE A 121 -4.12 8.56 -3.66
CA ILE A 121 -3.81 8.84 -2.25
C ILE A 121 -2.45 8.24 -1.85
N ALA A 122 -2.13 7.02 -2.30
CA ALA A 122 -0.83 6.41 -2.03
C ALA A 122 0.34 7.24 -2.56
N LEU A 123 0.19 7.85 -3.73
CA LEU A 123 1.22 8.72 -4.31
C LEU A 123 1.48 9.99 -3.49
N THR A 124 0.50 10.51 -2.74
CA THR A 124 0.71 11.69 -1.88
C THR A 124 1.75 11.45 -0.79
N VAL A 125 1.99 10.19 -0.40
CA VAL A 125 3.01 9.84 0.60
C VAL A 125 4.42 10.19 0.15
N LEU A 126 4.65 10.26 -1.16
CA LEU A 126 5.96 10.61 -1.72
C LEU A 126 6.38 12.06 -1.39
N SER A 127 5.45 12.93 -1.04
CA SER A 127 5.77 14.28 -0.52
C SER A 127 6.20 14.28 0.95
N HIS A 128 6.20 13.12 1.64
CA HIS A 128 6.54 12.96 3.04
C HIS A 128 7.71 11.98 3.20
N PRO A 129 8.96 12.43 3.07
CA PRO A 129 10.13 11.57 3.12
C PRO A 129 10.18 10.72 4.39
N GLY A 130 10.46 9.42 4.22
CA GLY A 130 10.61 8.48 5.33
C GLY A 130 9.32 7.85 5.85
N LEU A 131 8.14 8.27 5.40
CA LEU A 131 6.88 7.61 5.80
C LEU A 131 6.73 6.23 5.15
N ALA A 132 7.09 6.08 3.88
CA ALA A 132 7.06 4.80 3.19
C ALA A 132 8.41 4.48 2.56
N ASP A 133 8.81 3.22 2.59
CA ASP A 133 10.00 2.68 1.93
C ASP A 133 9.73 2.32 0.47
N GLY A 134 8.46 2.05 0.16
CA GLY A 134 8.01 1.76 -1.19
C GLY A 134 6.54 2.08 -1.41
N VAL A 135 6.23 2.54 -2.62
CA VAL A 135 4.87 2.86 -3.05
C VAL A 135 4.56 2.11 -4.34
N ALA A 136 3.37 1.52 -4.45
CA ALA A 136 2.86 0.92 -5.67
C ALA A 136 1.49 1.52 -6.02
N ALA A 137 1.39 2.20 -7.16
CA ALA A 137 0.18 2.87 -7.63
C ALA A 137 -0.32 2.23 -8.91
N PHE A 138 -1.56 1.73 -8.89
CA PHE A 138 -2.17 1.02 -10.02
C PHE A 138 -3.37 1.81 -10.53
N SER A 139 -3.39 2.16 -11.82
CA SER A 139 -4.45 2.96 -12.44
C SER A 139 -4.82 4.20 -11.61
N PRO A 140 -3.88 5.07 -11.20
CA PRO A 140 -4.21 6.19 -10.33
C PRO A 140 -5.23 7.10 -11.01
N ALA A 141 -6.42 7.27 -10.40
CA ALA A 141 -7.53 8.06 -10.93
C ALA A 141 -8.27 8.81 -9.81
N ALA A 142 -8.66 10.05 -10.09
CA ALA A 142 -9.29 10.91 -9.08
C ALA A 142 -10.44 11.79 -9.62
N HIS A 143 -10.53 11.99 -10.92
CA HIS A 143 -11.39 13.01 -11.54
C HIS A 143 -12.58 12.42 -12.34
N GLY A 144 -12.70 11.09 -12.40
CA GLY A 144 -13.71 10.41 -13.20
C GLY A 144 -13.44 10.48 -14.71
N THR A 145 -14.47 10.26 -15.52
CA THR A 145 -14.38 10.14 -16.98
C THR A 145 -14.81 11.41 -17.73
N SER A 146 -15.25 12.47 -17.04
CA SER A 146 -15.71 13.69 -17.70
C SER A 146 -14.58 14.36 -18.47
N ALA A 147 -14.79 14.59 -19.78
CA ALA A 147 -13.83 15.26 -20.64
C ALA A 147 -13.46 16.68 -20.12
N GLU A 148 -14.40 17.37 -19.48
CA GLU A 148 -14.17 18.68 -18.91
C GLU A 148 -13.14 18.67 -17.76
N ARG A 149 -13.00 17.53 -17.07
CA ARG A 149 -12.06 17.36 -15.95
C ARG A 149 -10.71 16.80 -16.36
N GLN A 150 -10.56 16.32 -17.58
CA GLN A 150 -9.32 15.72 -18.06
C GLN A 150 -8.10 16.66 -17.99
N PRO A 151 -8.18 17.94 -18.40
CA PRO A 151 -7.05 18.86 -18.25
C PRO A 151 -6.63 19.05 -16.79
N GLN A 152 -7.60 19.16 -15.88
CA GLN A 152 -7.33 19.27 -14.44
C GLN A 152 -6.70 17.98 -13.90
N ALA A 153 -7.19 16.81 -14.34
CA ALA A 153 -6.63 15.53 -13.93
C ALA A 153 -5.15 15.37 -14.33
N LEU A 154 -4.77 15.84 -15.52
CA LEU A 154 -3.37 15.84 -15.95
C LEU A 154 -2.53 16.85 -15.17
N ALA A 155 -3.03 18.06 -14.94
CA ALA A 155 -2.33 19.08 -14.15
C ALA A 155 -2.11 18.65 -12.70
N ASP A 156 -3.12 18.05 -12.07
CA ASP A 156 -3.00 17.55 -10.71
C ASP A 156 -2.06 16.33 -10.63
N PHE A 157 -2.04 15.49 -11.65
CA PHE A 157 -1.09 14.37 -11.72
C PHE A 157 0.35 14.88 -11.89
N ASP A 158 0.58 15.87 -12.72
CA ASP A 158 1.88 16.52 -12.89
C ASP A 158 2.37 17.13 -11.57
N ALA A 159 1.51 17.87 -10.87
CA ALA A 159 1.81 18.43 -9.55
C ALA A 159 2.17 17.32 -8.54
N LEU A 160 1.45 16.19 -8.57
CA LEU A 160 1.72 15.04 -7.70
C LEU A 160 3.10 14.41 -8.02
N MET A 161 3.45 14.27 -9.30
CA MET A 161 4.76 13.76 -9.70
C MET A 161 5.90 14.72 -9.32
N HIS A 162 5.68 16.03 -9.42
CA HIS A 162 6.66 17.01 -8.95
C HIS A 162 6.85 16.94 -7.42
N ALA A 163 5.78 16.82 -6.66
CA ALA A 163 5.86 16.67 -5.19
C ALA A 163 6.56 15.39 -4.77
N ALA A 164 6.46 14.33 -5.55
CA ALA A 164 7.14 13.05 -5.30
C ALA A 164 8.68 13.14 -5.28
N GLY A 165 9.23 14.22 -5.83
CA GLY A 165 10.66 14.44 -5.90
C GLY A 165 11.42 14.56 -4.61
N HIS A 166 10.75 14.60 -3.52
CA HIS A 166 11.37 14.75 -2.21
C HIS A 166 11.57 13.42 -1.47
N ALA A 167 11.31 12.28 -2.14
CA ALA A 167 11.43 10.95 -1.53
C ALA A 167 12.54 10.07 -2.19
N PRO A 168 13.83 10.48 -2.17
CA PRO A 168 14.89 9.83 -2.95
C PRO A 168 15.15 8.37 -2.56
N ASN A 169 14.82 7.97 -1.36
CA ASN A 169 15.01 6.61 -0.87
C ASN A 169 13.79 5.71 -1.03
N THR A 170 12.66 6.26 -1.44
CA THR A 170 11.44 5.50 -1.68
C THR A 170 11.50 4.83 -3.06
N ARG A 171 11.01 3.60 -3.15
CA ARG A 171 10.86 2.87 -4.42
C ARG A 171 9.44 3.03 -4.93
N LEU A 172 9.28 3.35 -6.20
CA LEU A 172 7.97 3.57 -6.81
C LEU A 172 7.70 2.55 -7.92
N VAL A 173 6.64 1.79 -7.76
CA VAL A 173 5.97 1.05 -8.84
C VAL A 173 4.76 1.86 -9.27
N ILE A 174 4.60 2.08 -10.56
CA ILE A 174 3.41 2.73 -11.09
C ILE A 174 2.94 2.01 -12.36
N ALA A 175 1.66 1.63 -12.40
CA ALA A 175 1.07 0.94 -13.54
C ALA A 175 -0.05 1.77 -14.17
N LEU A 176 0.04 1.95 -15.48
CA LEU A 176 -1.01 2.48 -16.35
C LEU A 176 -1.40 1.35 -17.30
N PHE A 177 -2.67 0.95 -17.28
CA PHE A 177 -3.15 -0.13 -18.14
C PHE A 177 -3.72 0.41 -19.45
N ALA A 178 -3.56 -0.33 -20.53
CA ALA A 178 -4.22 -0.03 -21.80
C ALA A 178 -5.74 -0.11 -21.63
N ASP A 179 -6.47 0.71 -22.37
CA ASP A 179 -7.94 0.79 -22.35
C ASP A 179 -8.55 1.19 -20.98
N ASP A 180 -7.79 1.92 -20.16
CA ASP A 180 -8.31 2.50 -18.93
C ASP A 180 -9.15 3.74 -19.25
N PRO A 181 -10.49 3.72 -19.09
CA PRO A 181 -11.33 4.87 -19.41
C PRO A 181 -11.16 6.04 -18.43
N LEU A 182 -10.49 5.83 -17.31
CA LEU A 182 -10.20 6.84 -16.29
C LEU A 182 -8.81 7.46 -16.45
N ASP A 183 -8.02 6.99 -17.43
CA ASP A 183 -6.74 7.62 -17.78
C ASP A 183 -6.95 8.69 -18.88
N PRO A 184 -6.88 9.99 -18.52
CA PRO A 184 -7.20 11.07 -19.46
C PRO A 184 -6.15 11.32 -20.52
N GLY A 185 -4.98 10.71 -20.43
CA GLY A 185 -3.89 10.90 -21.37
C GLY A 185 -2.71 10.01 -21.04
N PRO A 186 -2.80 8.72 -21.39
CA PRO A 186 -1.79 7.73 -20.98
C PRO A 186 -0.38 8.12 -21.42
N GLN A 187 -0.20 8.62 -22.62
CA GLN A 187 1.12 9.05 -23.09
C GLN A 187 1.68 10.23 -22.28
N ALA A 188 0.87 11.25 -22.02
CA ALA A 188 1.30 12.40 -21.23
C ALA A 188 1.71 11.99 -19.80
N ARG A 189 0.93 11.08 -19.19
CA ARG A 189 1.24 10.56 -17.85
C ARG A 189 2.49 9.68 -17.84
N GLU A 190 2.69 8.86 -18.87
CA GLU A 190 3.94 8.10 -19.02
C GLU A 190 5.15 9.03 -19.10
N ASP A 191 5.04 10.12 -19.85
CA ASP A 191 6.13 11.08 -19.99
C ASP A 191 6.44 11.78 -18.66
N MET A 192 5.42 12.18 -17.89
CA MET A 192 5.57 12.73 -16.54
C MET A 192 6.27 11.73 -15.59
N ILE A 193 5.87 10.45 -15.62
CA ILE A 193 6.46 9.40 -14.81
C ILE A 193 7.93 9.16 -15.20
N ARG A 194 8.24 9.11 -16.51
CA ARG A 194 9.61 8.96 -17.01
C ARG A 194 10.48 10.15 -16.61
N GLU A 195 9.91 11.36 -16.64
CA GLU A 195 10.58 12.58 -16.22
C GLU A 195 10.92 12.54 -14.72
N LEU A 196 9.98 12.10 -13.87
CA LEU A 196 10.23 11.87 -12.47
C LEU A 196 11.43 10.92 -12.25
N GLY A 197 11.46 9.79 -12.96
CA GLY A 197 12.56 8.84 -12.86
C GLY A 197 13.92 9.40 -13.31
N ARG A 198 13.93 10.35 -14.27
CA ARG A 198 15.17 10.96 -14.78
C ARG A 198 15.70 12.09 -13.91
N LYS A 199 14.81 12.93 -13.39
CA LYS A 199 15.20 14.14 -12.61
C LYS A 199 15.47 13.86 -11.17
N GLN A 200 14.95 12.79 -10.64
CA GLN A 200 14.91 12.55 -9.20
C GLN A 200 15.52 11.20 -8.89
N ALA A 201 16.25 11.13 -7.78
CA ALA A 201 16.91 9.91 -7.34
C ALA A 201 15.93 8.82 -6.87
N ILE A 202 14.66 8.88 -7.31
CA ILE A 202 13.65 7.87 -7.00
C ILE A 202 13.89 6.61 -7.83
N LYS A 203 13.87 5.46 -7.19
CA LYS A 203 13.94 4.18 -7.88
C LYS A 203 12.57 3.85 -8.43
N LEU A 204 12.45 3.79 -9.76
CA LEU A 204 11.18 3.67 -10.47
C LEU A 204 11.10 2.34 -11.23
N GLN A 205 10.00 1.61 -11.07
CA GLN A 205 9.59 0.49 -11.94
C GLN A 205 8.23 0.81 -12.57
N PRO A 206 8.19 1.33 -13.79
CA PRO A 206 6.94 1.56 -14.49
C PRO A 206 6.42 0.27 -15.13
N ILE A 207 5.09 0.18 -15.25
CA ILE A 207 4.35 -0.82 -16.02
C ILE A 207 3.41 -0.01 -16.92
N PHE A 208 3.78 0.14 -18.18
CA PHE A 208 3.04 0.97 -19.11
C PHE A 208 2.33 0.12 -20.14
N GLN A 209 1.01 0.23 -20.19
CA GLN A 209 0.11 -0.34 -21.16
C GLN A 209 0.49 -1.77 -21.56
N PRO A 210 0.63 -2.71 -20.60
CA PRO A 210 1.00 -4.08 -20.92
C PRO A 210 -0.09 -4.71 -21.81
N ASP A 211 0.30 -5.69 -22.63
CA ASP A 211 -0.66 -6.45 -23.47
C ASP A 211 -1.78 -7.06 -22.63
N GLN A 212 -1.44 -7.51 -21.44
CA GLN A 212 -2.35 -8.00 -20.39
C GLN A 212 -1.76 -7.71 -19.00
N PRO A 213 -2.62 -7.41 -18.01
CA PRO A 213 -4.05 -7.13 -18.13
C PRO A 213 -4.33 -5.74 -18.71
N ARG A 214 -5.59 -5.50 -19.10
CA ARG A 214 -6.09 -4.22 -19.64
C ARG A 214 -7.21 -3.66 -18.76
N GLY A 215 -7.53 -2.39 -18.98
CA GLY A 215 -8.63 -1.70 -18.31
C GLY A 215 -8.30 -1.24 -16.89
N HIS A 216 -9.21 -0.45 -16.32
CA HIS A 216 -9.01 0.22 -15.04
C HIS A 216 -8.72 -0.74 -13.88
N ASP A 217 -9.42 -1.87 -13.84
CA ASP A 217 -9.31 -2.88 -12.78
C ASP A 217 -8.24 -3.94 -13.04
N GLY A 218 -7.30 -3.68 -13.95
CA GLY A 218 -6.27 -4.63 -14.36
C GLY A 218 -5.45 -5.22 -13.20
N VAL A 219 -5.29 -4.50 -12.09
CA VAL A 219 -4.59 -4.98 -10.90
C VAL A 219 -5.29 -6.18 -10.23
N TYR A 220 -6.59 -6.35 -10.45
CA TYR A 220 -7.38 -7.48 -9.91
C TYR A 220 -7.41 -8.69 -10.84
N ASP A 221 -6.96 -8.54 -12.08
CA ASP A 221 -6.87 -9.66 -13.03
C ASP A 221 -5.83 -10.68 -12.54
N PRO A 222 -6.13 -11.98 -12.53
CA PRO A 222 -5.16 -13.03 -12.20
C PRO A 222 -3.90 -13.02 -13.09
N ALA A 223 -3.97 -12.46 -14.31
CA ALA A 223 -2.79 -12.29 -15.16
C ALA A 223 -1.81 -11.29 -14.56
N PHE A 224 -2.29 -10.24 -13.90
CA PHE A 224 -1.44 -9.26 -13.22
C PHE A 224 -0.56 -9.91 -12.16
N ASP A 225 -1.16 -10.73 -11.32
CA ASP A 225 -0.44 -11.46 -10.28
C ASP A 225 0.65 -12.36 -10.87
N ARG A 226 0.32 -13.14 -11.91
CA ARG A 226 1.29 -14.04 -12.56
C ARG A 226 2.46 -13.30 -13.22
N LEU A 227 2.18 -12.16 -13.86
CA LEU A 227 3.18 -11.41 -14.64
C LEU A 227 4.03 -10.47 -13.78
N PHE A 228 3.42 -9.86 -12.76
CA PHE A 228 4.02 -8.74 -12.05
C PHE A 228 4.10 -8.93 -10.53
N GLY A 229 3.24 -9.73 -9.91
CA GLY A 229 3.08 -9.76 -8.46
C GLY A 229 4.37 -9.97 -7.68
N ALA A 230 5.12 -11.04 -7.99
CA ALA A 230 6.40 -11.31 -7.31
C ALA A 230 7.46 -10.24 -7.61
N ARG A 231 7.47 -9.71 -8.84
CA ARG A 231 8.44 -8.68 -9.27
C ARG A 231 8.22 -7.36 -8.54
N ILE A 232 6.96 -7.00 -8.29
CA ILE A 232 6.61 -5.79 -7.54
C ILE A 232 7.19 -5.86 -6.14
N VAL A 233 6.96 -6.96 -5.41
CA VAL A 233 7.46 -7.11 -4.05
C VAL A 233 8.99 -7.09 -4.02
N HIS A 234 9.64 -7.82 -4.93
CA HIS A 234 11.11 -7.82 -5.05
C HIS A 234 11.67 -6.43 -5.38
N PHE A 235 10.98 -5.65 -6.22
CA PHE A 235 11.41 -4.29 -6.52
C PHE A 235 11.23 -3.38 -5.31
N LEU A 236 10.09 -3.43 -4.62
CA LEU A 236 9.82 -2.59 -3.45
C LEU A 236 10.74 -2.93 -2.27
N ASP A 237 11.12 -4.21 -2.16
CA ASP A 237 12.04 -4.70 -1.13
C ASP A 237 12.96 -5.79 -1.69
N PRO A 238 14.09 -5.44 -2.28
CA PRO A 238 15.01 -6.40 -2.90
C PRO A 238 15.66 -7.37 -1.90
N ASP A 239 15.66 -7.03 -0.62
CA ASP A 239 16.22 -7.87 0.44
C ASP A 239 15.17 -8.83 1.03
N ALA A 240 13.92 -8.76 0.55
CA ALA A 240 12.85 -9.65 1.01
C ALA A 240 13.14 -11.10 0.60
N LYS A 241 13.33 -11.96 1.60
CA LYS A 241 13.39 -13.41 1.40
C LYS A 241 12.01 -14.01 1.68
N ARG A 242 11.62 -15.02 0.92
CA ARG A 242 10.40 -15.76 1.26
C ARG A 242 10.53 -16.38 2.65
N VAL A 243 9.54 -16.15 3.48
CA VAL A 243 9.44 -16.83 4.78
C VAL A 243 8.76 -18.18 4.53
N SER A 244 9.35 -19.24 5.02
CA SER A 244 8.66 -20.54 5.01
C SER A 244 7.29 -20.40 5.68
N PRO A 245 6.21 -20.97 5.11
CA PRO A 245 4.92 -20.92 5.77
C PRO A 245 5.06 -21.52 7.17
N VAL A 246 4.57 -20.79 8.16
CA VAL A 246 4.47 -21.31 9.53
C VAL A 246 3.57 -22.55 9.45
N GLN A 247 4.14 -23.72 9.67
CA GLN A 247 3.32 -24.92 9.79
C GLN A 247 2.35 -24.70 10.94
N PRO A 248 1.04 -24.88 10.75
CA PRO A 248 0.12 -24.85 11.88
C PRO A 248 0.61 -25.89 12.90
N ALA A 249 0.64 -25.50 14.16
CA ALA A 249 0.95 -26.45 15.25
C ALA A 249 0.09 -27.69 15.04
N ARG A 250 0.71 -28.85 14.94
CA ARG A 250 -0.04 -30.12 14.88
C ARG A 250 -0.81 -30.24 16.19
N PRO A 251 -2.10 -30.65 16.13
CA PRO A 251 -2.93 -30.83 17.30
C PRO A 251 -2.35 -31.89 18.26
#